data_1dc5e895f855f6d93184ea5177919eac
#
_entry.id   1dc5e895f855f6d93184ea5177919eac
#
_cell.length_a   1.000
_cell.length_b   1.000
_cell.length_c   1.000
_cell.angle_alpha   90.00
_cell.angle_beta   90.00
_cell.angle_gamma   90.00
#
_symmetry.space_group_name_H-M   'P 1'
#
loop_
_entity.id
_entity.type
_entity.pdbx_description
1 polymer ?
#
loop_
_entity_poly.entity_id
_entity_poly.type
_entity_poly.pdbx_seq_one_letter_code
_entity_poly.pdbx_strand_id
1 'polypeptide(L)'
;DVMIFVSSSPSRGLDSGDRLSGTRWVELVNQAYGSMFTDYVIHCNRVGYEDGKNFWGGSSVVDPNGEFLLHGTYFEEALLTQTIDLNDLHRTRSRLPLLRDERPTLVQRELARILMENPS
;
A
#
# COMPACT_ATOMS: atom_id res chain seq x y z
N ASP A 1 9.06 2.86 -7.74
CA ASP A 1 9.25 1.46 -8.15
C ASP A 1 8.91 0.48 -7.03
N VAL A 2 9.30 0.79 -5.80
CA VAL A 2 8.99 -0.01 -4.62
C VAL A 2 8.58 0.92 -3.49
N MET A 3 7.37 0.74 -2.98
CA MET A 3 6.89 1.40 -1.77
C MET A 3 7.07 0.47 -0.58
N ILE A 4 7.63 0.98 0.50
CA ILE A 4 7.83 0.22 1.73
C ILE A 4 7.08 0.92 2.86
N PHE A 5 6.11 0.22 3.44
CA PHE A 5 5.36 0.67 4.60
C PHE A 5 5.77 -0.12 5.83
N VAL A 6 6.27 0.57 6.82
CA VAL A 6 6.49 0.01 8.15
C VAL A 6 5.40 0.54 9.06
N SER A 7 4.62 -0.32 9.64
CA SER A 7 3.42 0.08 10.40
C SER A 7 3.25 -0.66 11.72
N SER A 8 2.47 -0.05 12.57
CA SER A 8 1.99 -0.58 13.85
C SER A 8 0.47 -0.48 13.85
N SER A 9 -0.18 -1.28 13.01
CA SER A 9 -1.63 -1.25 12.85
C SER A 9 -2.30 -2.12 13.92
N PRO A 10 -3.07 -1.52 14.84
CA PRO A 10 -3.79 -2.29 15.85
C PRO A 10 -5.02 -2.97 15.26
N SER A 11 -5.37 -4.12 15.81
CA SER A 11 -6.64 -4.78 15.54
C SER A 11 -7.78 -3.93 16.11
N ARG A 12 -8.72 -3.57 15.27
CA ARG A 12 -9.93 -2.85 15.66
C ARG A 12 -11.15 -3.75 15.46
N GLY A 13 -12.10 -3.69 16.38
CA GLY A 13 -13.39 -4.35 16.21
C GLY A 13 -13.42 -5.82 16.62
N LEU A 14 -12.66 -6.19 17.67
CA LEU A 14 -12.78 -7.53 18.28
C LEU A 14 -14.17 -7.84 18.82
N ASP A 15 -14.97 -6.81 19.08
CA ASP A 15 -16.32 -6.95 19.66
C ASP A 15 -17.42 -7.19 18.64
N SER A 16 -17.16 -7.06 17.35
CA SER A 16 -18.18 -7.12 16.30
C SER A 16 -18.17 -8.41 15.47
N GLY A 17 -17.31 -9.36 15.79
CA GLY A 17 -17.13 -10.57 14.96
C GLY A 17 -16.44 -10.28 13.61
N ASP A 18 -16.33 -9.03 13.22
CA ASP A 18 -15.65 -8.57 11.99
C ASP A 18 -14.24 -8.06 12.31
N ARG A 19 -13.46 -8.92 12.96
CA ARG A 19 -12.06 -8.64 13.31
C ARG A 19 -11.14 -8.35 12.10
N LEU A 20 -11.69 -8.49 10.91
CA LEU A 20 -10.97 -8.32 9.66
C LEU A 20 -11.27 -7.00 8.95
N SER A 21 -12.18 -6.16 9.45
CA SER A 21 -12.54 -4.93 8.73
C SER A 21 -11.38 -3.96 8.59
N GLY A 22 -10.66 -3.66 9.66
CA GLY A 22 -9.48 -2.79 9.61
C GLY A 22 -8.31 -3.39 8.84
N THR A 23 -8.07 -4.68 9.04
CA THR A 23 -7.06 -5.46 8.31
C THR A 23 -7.37 -5.48 6.82
N ARG A 24 -8.61 -5.81 6.47
CA ARG A 24 -9.06 -5.84 5.07
C ARG A 24 -8.90 -4.48 4.40
N TRP A 25 -9.19 -3.40 5.11
CA TRP A 25 -9.01 -2.04 4.57
C TRP A 25 -7.54 -1.77 4.21
N VAL A 26 -6.60 -2.09 5.11
CA VAL A 26 -5.17 -1.91 4.86
C VAL A 26 -4.70 -2.76 3.68
N GLU A 27 -5.14 -4.01 3.61
CA GLU A 27 -4.81 -4.90 2.50
C GLU A 27 -5.35 -4.39 1.16
N LEU A 28 -6.58 -3.92 1.12
CA LEU A 28 -7.17 -3.29 -0.07
C LEU A 28 -6.40 -2.04 -0.50
N VAL A 29 -5.97 -1.22 0.46
CA VAL A 29 -5.15 -0.03 0.17
C VAL A 29 -3.79 -0.43 -0.42
N ASN A 30 -3.13 -1.44 0.15
CA ASN A 30 -1.85 -1.93 -0.38
C ASN A 30 -1.99 -2.45 -1.82
N GLN A 31 -3.05 -3.22 -2.10
CA GLN A 31 -3.35 -3.70 -3.44
C GLN A 31 -3.70 -2.55 -4.40
N ALA A 32 -4.50 -1.59 -3.94
CA ALA A 32 -4.84 -0.42 -4.72
C ALA A 32 -3.60 0.40 -5.08
N TYR A 33 -2.70 0.64 -4.15
CA TYR A 33 -1.45 1.36 -4.41
C TYR A 33 -0.56 0.62 -5.41
N GLY A 34 -0.40 -0.70 -5.26
CA GLY A 34 0.34 -1.50 -6.24
C GLY A 34 -0.22 -1.35 -7.65
N SER A 35 -1.53 -1.49 -7.80
CA SER A 35 -2.21 -1.39 -9.08
C SER A 35 -2.23 0.05 -9.65
N MET A 36 -2.63 1.04 -8.85
CA MET A 36 -2.82 2.42 -9.30
C MET A 36 -1.50 3.12 -9.63
N PHE A 37 -0.43 2.81 -8.89
CA PHE A 37 0.88 3.43 -9.10
C PHE A 37 1.84 2.53 -9.88
N THR A 38 1.42 1.32 -10.22
CA THR A 38 2.25 0.32 -10.91
C THR A 38 3.60 0.10 -10.22
N ASP A 39 3.53 -0.07 -8.91
CA ASP A 39 4.69 -0.25 -8.02
C ASP A 39 4.57 -1.54 -7.23
N TYR A 40 5.70 -2.08 -6.77
CA TYR A 40 5.70 -3.07 -5.71
C TYR A 40 5.38 -2.39 -4.37
N VAL A 41 4.52 -3.02 -3.57
CA VAL A 41 4.20 -2.54 -2.23
C VAL A 41 4.63 -3.58 -1.21
N ILE A 42 5.57 -3.22 -0.36
CA ILE A 42 6.05 -4.06 0.74
C ILE A 42 5.51 -3.49 2.04
N HIS A 43 4.68 -4.25 2.72
CA HIS A 43 4.10 -3.87 4.00
C HIS A 43 4.68 -4.74 5.11
N CYS A 44 5.34 -4.11 6.06
CA CYS A 44 5.86 -4.74 7.26
C CYS A 44 5.07 -4.23 8.47
N ASN A 45 4.22 -5.08 9.04
CA ASN A 45 3.35 -4.71 10.13
C ASN A 45 3.76 -5.40 11.44
N ARG A 46 3.63 -4.66 12.53
CA ARG A 46 3.88 -5.17 13.87
C ARG A 46 2.89 -6.27 14.23
N VAL A 47 3.35 -7.24 14.99
CA VAL A 47 2.53 -8.29 15.61
C VAL A 47 2.74 -8.29 17.12
N GLY A 48 1.72 -8.72 17.88
CA GLY A 48 1.79 -8.90 19.33
C GLY A 48 0.90 -7.95 20.11
N TYR A 49 1.11 -7.91 21.42
CA TYR A 49 0.35 -7.09 22.34
C TYR A 49 1.23 -6.04 23.01
N GLU A 50 0.69 -4.85 23.17
CA GLU A 50 1.30 -3.78 23.94
C GLU A 50 0.19 -2.89 24.53
N ASP A 51 0.24 -2.66 25.83
CA ASP A 51 -0.74 -1.83 26.56
C ASP A 51 -2.20 -2.20 26.27
N GLY A 52 -2.49 -3.51 26.21
CA GLY A 52 -3.83 -4.03 25.95
C GLY A 52 -4.27 -3.93 24.48
N LYS A 53 -3.42 -3.45 23.58
CA LYS A 53 -3.68 -3.40 22.14
C LYS A 53 -3.04 -4.59 21.46
N ASN A 54 -3.80 -5.22 20.57
CA ASN A 54 -3.32 -6.29 19.73
C ASN A 54 -2.95 -5.75 18.35
N PHE A 55 -1.78 -6.14 17.85
CA PHE A 55 -1.30 -5.82 16.50
C PHE A 55 -1.35 -7.07 15.65
N TRP A 56 -1.95 -6.97 14.47
CA TRP A 56 -2.38 -8.15 13.71
C TRP A 56 -1.29 -8.76 12.80
N GLY A 57 -0.16 -8.10 12.58
CA GLY A 57 0.88 -8.62 11.69
C GLY A 57 0.45 -8.61 10.22
N GLY A 58 0.42 -9.78 9.57
CA GLY A 58 -0.04 -9.92 8.20
C GLY A 58 0.80 -9.13 7.19
N SER A 59 2.11 -9.07 7.40
CA SER A 59 3.04 -8.43 6.46
C SER A 59 2.92 -9.01 5.06
N SER A 60 3.09 -8.22 4.03
CA SER A 60 2.78 -8.63 2.67
C SER A 60 3.67 -7.99 1.62
N VAL A 61 3.71 -8.60 0.45
CA VAL A 61 4.28 -8.05 -0.77
C VAL A 61 3.22 -8.09 -1.86
N VAL A 62 2.93 -6.93 -2.44
CA VAL A 62 2.00 -6.76 -3.55
C VAL A 62 2.79 -6.41 -4.81
N ASP A 63 2.41 -6.98 -5.93
CA ASP A 63 3.03 -6.72 -7.23
C ASP A 63 2.45 -5.48 -7.93
N PRO A 64 3.05 -5.01 -9.04
CA PRO A 64 2.55 -3.84 -9.76
C PRO A 64 1.17 -4.00 -10.41
N ASN A 65 0.59 -5.18 -10.42
CA ASN A 65 -0.78 -5.43 -10.86
C ASN A 65 -1.79 -5.41 -9.69
N GLY A 66 -1.31 -5.25 -8.47
CA GLY A 66 -2.14 -5.24 -7.27
C GLY A 66 -2.43 -6.63 -6.68
N GLU A 67 -1.67 -7.65 -7.09
CA GLU A 67 -1.82 -9.01 -6.58
C GLU A 67 -0.82 -9.29 -5.45
N PHE A 68 -1.25 -10.05 -4.45
CA PHE A 68 -0.33 -10.51 -3.41
C PHE A 68 0.64 -11.55 -3.96
N LEU A 69 1.94 -11.27 -3.88
CA LEU A 69 2.99 -12.27 -4.10
C LEU A 69 3.28 -13.04 -2.83
N LEU A 70 3.14 -12.41 -1.69
CA LEU A 70 3.40 -12.98 -0.38
C LEU A 70 2.47 -12.33 0.62
N HIS A 71 1.88 -13.15 1.49
CA HIS A 71 1.06 -12.70 2.59
C HIS A 71 1.39 -13.51 3.84
N GLY A 72 1.80 -12.82 4.90
CA GLY A 72 2.10 -13.45 6.19
C GLY A 72 0.84 -13.85 6.95
N THR A 73 1.04 -14.72 7.92
CA THR A 73 -0.01 -15.10 8.85
C THR A 73 -0.39 -13.94 9.77
N TYR A 74 -1.63 -13.93 10.20
CA TYR A 74 -2.11 -12.98 11.21
C TYR A 74 -1.72 -13.44 12.61
N PHE A 75 -1.41 -12.48 13.47
CA PHE A 75 -1.16 -12.67 14.90
C PHE A 75 0.06 -13.53 15.26
N GLU A 76 0.92 -13.81 14.32
CA GLU A 76 2.13 -14.60 14.53
C GLU A 76 3.38 -13.86 14.03
N GLU A 77 4.49 -14.02 14.77
CA GLU A 77 5.79 -13.58 14.27
C GLU A 77 6.20 -14.40 13.05
N ALA A 78 6.72 -13.73 12.05
CA ALA A 78 7.22 -14.38 10.85
C ALA A 78 8.38 -13.60 10.23
N LEU A 79 9.35 -14.32 9.71
CA LEU A 79 10.33 -13.80 8.77
C LEU A 79 9.92 -14.23 7.38
N LEU A 80 9.56 -13.26 6.55
CA LEU A 80 9.08 -13.49 5.20
C LEU A 80 10.13 -13.03 4.19
N THR A 81 10.39 -13.85 3.18
CA THR A 81 11.30 -13.51 2.09
C THR A 81 10.59 -13.68 0.76
N GLN A 82 10.75 -12.71 -0.13
CA GLN A 82 10.16 -12.71 -1.46
C GLN A 82 11.13 -12.11 -2.45
N THR A 83 11.42 -12.85 -3.51
CA THR A 83 12.14 -12.30 -4.66
C THR A 83 11.16 -11.51 -5.53
N ILE A 84 11.55 -10.31 -5.92
CA ILE A 84 10.80 -9.47 -6.86
C ILE A 84 11.64 -9.26 -8.12
N ASP A 85 10.97 -9.17 -9.28
CA ASP A 85 11.61 -8.87 -10.55
C ASP A 85 11.22 -7.45 -10.99
N LEU A 86 12.17 -6.53 -10.96
CA LEU A 86 11.91 -5.15 -11.34
C LEU A 86 11.55 -4.99 -12.83
N ASN A 87 11.79 -5.99 -13.66
CA ASN A 87 11.33 -5.99 -15.05
C ASN A 87 9.79 -6.09 -15.16
N ASP A 88 9.12 -6.58 -14.13
CA ASP A 88 7.65 -6.59 -14.08
C ASP A 88 7.06 -5.18 -14.09
N LEU A 89 7.79 -4.20 -13.53
CA LEU A 89 7.41 -2.79 -13.60
C LEU A 89 7.29 -2.31 -15.05
N HIS A 90 8.27 -2.64 -15.87
CA HIS A 90 8.25 -2.26 -17.29
C HIS A 90 7.08 -2.91 -18.04
N ARG A 91 6.81 -4.18 -17.77
CA ARG A 91 5.69 -4.90 -18.38
C ARG A 91 4.36 -4.29 -18.00
N THR A 92 4.16 -4.00 -16.72
CA THR A 92 2.91 -3.40 -16.22
C THR A 92 2.74 -1.98 -16.74
N ARG A 93 3.79 -1.16 -16.71
CA ARG A 93 3.78 0.24 -17.16
C ARG A 93 3.63 0.37 -18.68
N SER A 94 3.94 -0.66 -19.45
CA SER A 94 3.62 -0.67 -20.88
C SER A 94 2.12 -0.76 -21.13
N ARG A 95 1.39 -1.45 -20.26
CA ARG A 95 -0.08 -1.58 -20.34
C ARG A 95 -0.80 -0.39 -19.70
N LEU A 96 -0.25 0.13 -18.61
CA LEU A 96 -0.79 1.27 -17.88
C LEU A 96 0.28 2.37 -17.73
N PRO A 97 0.50 3.19 -18.76
CA PRO A 97 1.61 4.14 -18.82
C PRO A 97 1.28 5.46 -18.12
N LEU A 98 1.08 5.44 -16.82
CA LEU A 98 0.62 6.57 -16.01
C LEU A 98 1.56 7.78 -16.13
N LEU A 99 2.88 7.56 -16.00
CA LEU A 99 3.87 8.65 -16.07
C LEU A 99 3.96 9.27 -17.47
N ARG A 100 3.82 8.46 -18.53
CA ARG A 100 3.80 8.95 -19.89
C ARG A 100 2.58 9.84 -20.16
N ASP A 101 1.46 9.49 -19.56
CA ASP A 101 0.18 10.16 -19.78
C ASP A 101 -0.03 11.35 -18.85
N GLU A 102 0.89 11.60 -17.91
CA GLU A 102 0.86 12.77 -17.05
C GLU A 102 0.99 14.08 -17.84
N ARG A 103 0.30 15.09 -17.35
CA ARG A 103 0.35 16.46 -17.90
C ARG A 103 0.83 17.45 -16.83
N PRO A 104 2.12 17.42 -16.48
CA PRO A 104 2.64 18.26 -15.40
C PRO A 104 2.45 19.76 -15.65
N THR A 105 2.48 20.21 -16.90
CA THR A 105 2.22 21.61 -17.26
C THR A 105 0.78 22.03 -16.95
N LEU A 106 -0.19 21.12 -17.11
CA LEU A 106 -1.57 21.38 -16.72
C LEU A 106 -1.70 21.54 -15.21
N VAL A 107 -1.11 20.61 -14.47
CA VAL A 107 -1.10 20.63 -13.00
C VAL A 107 -0.46 21.91 -12.49
N GLN A 108 0.71 22.28 -13.00
CA GLN A 108 1.42 23.51 -12.63
C GLN A 108 0.56 24.76 -12.88
N ARG A 109 -0.06 24.85 -14.04
CA ARG A 109 -0.92 25.98 -14.41
C ARG A 109 -2.12 26.10 -13.48
N GLU A 110 -2.84 25.01 -13.24
CA GLU A 110 -4.02 25.02 -12.38
C GLU A 110 -3.66 25.27 -10.91
N LEU A 111 -2.54 24.76 -10.44
CA LEU A 111 -2.05 25.04 -9.09
C LEU A 111 -1.69 26.52 -8.93
N ALA A 112 -1.00 27.11 -9.91
CA ALA A 112 -0.71 28.54 -9.90
C ALA A 112 -1.99 29.40 -9.91
N ARG A 113 -2.99 29.03 -10.68
CA ARG A 113 -4.31 29.70 -10.68
C ARG A 113 -4.97 29.67 -9.32
N ILE A 114 -5.02 28.50 -8.68
CA ILE A 114 -5.63 28.35 -7.35
C ILE A 114 -4.91 29.19 -6.30
N LEU A 115 -3.59 29.23 -6.33
CA LEU A 115 -2.77 30.01 -5.39
C LEU A 115 -2.96 31.53 -5.59
N MET A 116 -3.21 31.98 -6.83
CA MET A 116 -3.52 33.38 -7.13
C MET A 116 -4.94 33.77 -6.66
N GLU A 117 -5.91 32.87 -6.81
CA GLU A 117 -7.30 33.12 -6.40
C GLU A 117 -7.49 33.06 -4.89
N ASN A 118 -6.69 32.25 -4.20
CA ASN A 118 -6.75 32.04 -2.75
C ASN A 118 -5.36 32.25 -2.10
N PRO A 119 -4.84 33.47 -2.09
CA PRO A 119 -3.60 33.75 -1.39
C PRO A 119 -3.80 33.57 0.11
N SER A 120 -3.11 32.62 0.70
CA SER A 120 -3.13 32.38 2.15
C SER A 120 -2.26 33.35 2.91
#